data_4f16cb3e44cd1bb64833512e116ebf87
#
_entry.id   4f16cb3e44cd1bb64833512e116ebf87
#
_cell.length_a   1.000
_cell.length_b   1.000
_cell.length_c   1.000
_cell.angle_alpha   90.00
_cell.angle_beta   90.00
_cell.angle_gamma   90.00
#
_symmetry.space_group_name_H-M   'P 1'
#
loop_
_entity.id
_entity.type
_entity.pdbx_description
1 polymer ?
#
loop_
_entity_poly.entity_id
_entity_poly.type
_entity_poly.pdbx_seq_one_letter_code
_entity_poly.pdbx_strand_id
1 'polypeptide(L)'
;VLVQSSSTSTSTIVSLVGQAGGTALPLKTAIPMIMGANIGTAVTGVIVALANVRIKRNFRRSFTAALMHDLFNILTVLLIFPVEWLTGMFHERGYGIFTRLAAWLADLIGLEEVARPNSPIKTITAPVVDAANWLGAALMPTTAAAGLMVAGIGLLLMFAALVFMVQNLRGALLRHMDGLFRTYFFRADARAYGVGVISTVLVQSSSITSSLMVPLAGAGVVRLRRVLPFMMGANLGTTVTSLLAATANPIAAAMTVALFHVIFNLTGTAIWWP
;
A
#
# COMPACT_ATOMS: atom_id res chain seq x y z
N VAL A 1 3.71 -7.10 8.52
CA VAL A 1 3.52 -8.56 8.46
C VAL A 1 2.17 -8.96 9.07
N LEU A 2 1.83 -8.55 10.32
CA LEU A 2 0.58 -8.96 10.98
C LEU A 2 -0.67 -8.51 10.22
N VAL A 3 -0.70 -7.26 9.74
CA VAL A 3 -1.83 -6.69 9.01
C VAL A 3 -1.96 -7.25 7.59
N GLN A 4 -0.87 -7.74 7.00
CA GLN A 4 -0.78 -8.31 5.64
C GLN A 4 -1.40 -7.42 4.55
N SER A 5 -1.47 -6.11 4.79
CA SER A 5 -2.04 -5.12 3.88
C SER A 5 -1.18 -3.86 3.87
N SER A 6 -0.45 -3.64 2.79
CA SER A 6 0.31 -2.40 2.61
C SER A 6 -0.61 -1.19 2.50
N SER A 7 -1.72 -1.31 1.77
CA SER A 7 -2.69 -0.21 1.62
C SER A 7 -3.19 0.29 2.97
N THR A 8 -3.60 -0.63 3.85
CA THR A 8 -4.04 -0.31 5.21
C THR A 8 -2.92 0.31 6.04
N SER A 9 -1.75 -0.34 6.06
CA SER A 9 -0.60 0.13 6.85
C SER A 9 -0.14 1.51 6.39
N THR A 10 0.02 1.73 5.09
CA THR A 10 0.50 3.01 4.55
C THR A 10 -0.53 4.12 4.71
N SER A 11 -1.82 3.87 4.49
CA SER A 11 -2.87 4.86 4.75
C SER A 11 -2.95 5.26 6.23
N THR A 12 -2.79 4.29 7.14
CA THR A 12 -2.73 4.57 8.58
C THR A 12 -1.51 5.43 8.93
N ILE A 13 -0.33 5.12 8.40
CA ILE A 13 0.89 5.91 8.62
C ILE A 13 0.69 7.34 8.11
N VAL A 14 0.18 7.51 6.89
CA VAL A 14 -0.12 8.83 6.30
C VAL A 14 -1.11 9.62 7.17
N SER A 15 -2.15 8.97 7.66
CA SER A 15 -3.15 9.59 8.53
C SER A 15 -2.56 10.01 9.89
N LEU A 16 -1.67 9.20 10.47
CA LEU A 16 -1.02 9.51 11.74
C LEU A 16 -0.03 10.67 11.62
N VAL A 17 0.68 10.78 10.49
CA VAL A 17 1.55 11.94 10.22
C VAL A 17 0.74 13.22 10.09
N GLY A 18 -0.46 13.14 9.55
CA GLY A 18 -1.35 14.27 9.35
C GLY A 18 -2.16 14.70 10.58
N GLN A 19 -1.95 14.12 11.76
CA GLN A 19 -2.70 14.50 12.96
C GLN A 19 -2.23 15.85 13.52
N ALA A 20 -3.20 16.70 13.90
CA ALA A 20 -2.93 17.93 14.64
C ALA A 20 -2.84 17.63 16.15
N GLY A 21 -1.98 18.35 16.89
CA GLY A 21 -2.06 18.32 18.35
C GLY A 21 -0.93 17.56 19.08
N GLY A 22 0.29 17.53 18.55
CA GLY A 22 1.48 17.04 19.29
C GLY A 22 1.64 15.52 19.35
N THR A 23 0.68 14.74 18.85
CA THR A 23 0.72 13.27 18.73
C THR A 23 1.05 12.79 17.30
N ALA A 24 1.37 13.72 16.40
CA ALA A 24 1.68 13.41 15.01
C ALA A 24 2.93 12.54 14.91
N LEU A 25 2.85 11.52 14.05
CA LEU A 25 4.00 10.66 13.76
C LEU A 25 5.08 11.46 12.99
N PRO A 26 6.32 11.54 13.50
CA PRO A 26 7.39 12.26 12.79
C PRO A 26 7.72 11.63 11.44
N LEU A 27 8.03 12.46 10.43
CA LEU A 27 8.43 11.99 9.09
C LEU A 27 9.60 10.99 9.14
N LYS A 28 10.59 11.24 10.01
CA LYS A 28 11.73 10.33 10.21
C LYS A 28 11.33 8.90 10.59
N THR A 29 10.22 8.76 11.31
CA THR A 29 9.67 7.47 11.72
C THR A 29 8.74 6.90 10.64
N ALA A 30 7.94 7.76 10.01
CA ALA A 30 6.99 7.35 9.00
C ALA A 30 7.66 6.74 7.74
N ILE A 31 8.77 7.32 7.30
CA ILE A 31 9.48 6.88 6.09
C ILE A 31 9.97 5.42 6.18
N PRO A 32 10.73 5.01 7.22
CA PRO A 32 11.09 3.60 7.38
C PRO A 32 9.87 2.67 7.55
N MET A 33 8.78 3.15 8.18
CA MET A 33 7.57 2.37 8.32
C MET A 33 6.90 2.09 6.96
N ILE A 34 6.90 3.05 6.02
CA ILE A 34 6.42 2.84 4.65
C ILE A 34 7.25 1.76 3.93
N MET A 35 8.59 1.82 4.05
CA MET A 35 9.47 0.80 3.48
C MET A 35 9.17 -0.59 4.07
N GLY A 36 9.03 -0.68 5.41
CA GLY A 36 8.68 -1.93 6.10
C GLY A 36 7.30 -2.48 5.72
N ALA A 37 6.32 -1.60 5.48
CA ALA A 37 4.99 -2.01 5.04
C ALA A 37 5.02 -2.71 3.67
N ASN A 38 5.88 -2.26 2.75
CA ASN A 38 6.06 -2.92 1.45
C ASN A 38 6.67 -4.32 1.60
N ILE A 39 7.69 -4.52 2.46
CA ILE A 39 8.24 -5.85 2.74
C ILE A 39 7.17 -6.75 3.37
N GLY A 40 6.43 -6.24 4.36
CA GLY A 40 5.44 -7.03 5.09
C GLY A 40 4.31 -7.59 4.24
N THR A 41 3.97 -6.94 3.14
CA THR A 41 2.90 -7.37 2.22
C THR A 41 3.28 -8.61 1.42
N ALA A 42 4.52 -8.76 1.08
CA ALA A 42 5.00 -9.82 0.19
C ALA A 42 4.87 -11.22 0.82
N VAL A 43 4.94 -11.33 2.16
CA VAL A 43 4.77 -12.59 2.92
C VAL A 43 3.45 -13.31 2.58
N THR A 44 2.38 -12.57 2.25
CA THR A 44 1.10 -13.16 1.85
C THR A 44 1.24 -14.08 0.63
N GLY A 45 2.07 -13.70 -0.34
CA GLY A 45 2.35 -14.50 -1.53
C GLY A 45 2.97 -15.86 -1.18
N VAL A 46 3.88 -15.90 -0.21
CA VAL A 46 4.51 -17.15 0.26
C VAL A 46 3.48 -18.06 0.90
N ILE A 47 2.59 -17.54 1.74
CA ILE A 47 1.51 -18.32 2.36
C ILE A 47 0.61 -18.94 1.28
N VAL A 48 0.24 -18.16 0.26
CA VAL A 48 -0.57 -18.65 -0.86
C VAL A 48 0.18 -19.72 -1.68
N ALA A 49 1.48 -19.59 -1.85
CA ALA A 49 2.29 -20.60 -2.56
C ALA A 49 2.27 -21.95 -1.84
N LEU A 50 2.22 -21.97 -0.49
CA LEU A 50 2.13 -23.21 0.30
C LEU A 50 0.87 -24.02 0.01
N ALA A 51 -0.22 -23.40 -0.45
CA ALA A 51 -1.43 -24.12 -0.88
C ALA A 51 -1.15 -25.11 -2.05
N ASN A 52 -0.10 -24.87 -2.82
CA ASN A 52 0.29 -25.72 -3.96
C ASN A 52 1.33 -26.80 -3.58
N VAL A 53 1.67 -27.00 -2.30
CA VAL A 53 2.77 -27.87 -1.83
C VAL A 53 2.64 -29.33 -2.31
N ARG A 54 1.40 -29.83 -2.49
CA ARG A 54 1.12 -31.19 -2.92
C ARG A 54 1.61 -31.51 -4.34
N ILE A 55 1.71 -30.49 -5.20
CA ILE A 55 2.14 -30.67 -6.60
C ILE A 55 3.49 -29.96 -6.78
N LYS A 56 4.59 -30.69 -6.67
CA LYS A 56 5.97 -30.19 -6.67
C LYS A 56 6.26 -29.15 -7.77
N ARG A 57 5.78 -29.39 -9.00
CA ARG A 57 5.96 -28.45 -10.13
C ARG A 57 5.22 -27.13 -9.91
N ASN A 58 3.96 -27.21 -9.47
CA ASN A 58 3.14 -26.03 -9.24
C ASN A 58 3.66 -25.24 -8.03
N PHE A 59 4.03 -25.94 -6.95
CA PHE A 59 4.63 -25.34 -5.78
C PHE A 59 5.91 -24.55 -6.13
N ARG A 60 6.84 -25.21 -6.85
CA ARG A 60 8.09 -24.55 -7.25
C ARG A 60 7.85 -23.25 -8.02
N ARG A 61 6.88 -23.22 -8.94
CA ARG A 61 6.52 -22.03 -9.72
C ARG A 61 5.82 -20.97 -8.88
N SER A 62 4.85 -21.36 -8.06
CA SER A 62 4.16 -20.47 -7.13
C SER A 62 5.12 -19.83 -6.14
N PHE A 63 6.00 -20.64 -5.56
CA PHE A 63 6.98 -20.18 -4.59
C PHE A 63 8.01 -19.23 -5.23
N THR A 64 8.50 -19.54 -6.44
CA THR A 64 9.35 -18.61 -7.20
C THR A 64 8.64 -17.29 -7.48
N ALA A 65 7.36 -17.33 -7.85
CA ALA A 65 6.56 -16.12 -8.10
C ALA A 65 6.42 -15.26 -6.83
N ALA A 66 6.17 -15.89 -5.68
CA ALA A 66 6.09 -15.20 -4.39
C ALA A 66 7.45 -14.60 -4.00
N LEU A 67 8.54 -15.38 -4.10
CA LEU A 67 9.90 -14.91 -3.80
C LEU A 67 10.34 -13.73 -4.68
N MET A 68 9.93 -13.68 -5.95
CA MET A 68 10.23 -12.53 -6.82
C MET A 68 9.68 -11.22 -6.23
N HIS A 69 8.48 -11.27 -5.66
CA HIS A 69 7.88 -10.10 -5.00
C HIS A 69 8.61 -9.72 -3.72
N ASP A 70 8.91 -10.71 -2.89
CA ASP A 70 9.66 -10.51 -1.63
C ASP A 70 11.03 -9.91 -1.91
N LEU A 71 11.80 -10.52 -2.83
CA LEU A 71 13.13 -10.07 -3.19
C LEU A 71 13.12 -8.65 -3.77
N PHE A 72 12.16 -8.33 -4.64
CA PHE A 72 12.01 -6.97 -5.16
C PHE A 72 11.87 -5.95 -4.04
N ASN A 73 10.97 -6.18 -3.08
CA ASN A 73 10.74 -5.26 -1.97
C ASN A 73 11.96 -5.17 -1.03
N ILE A 74 12.55 -6.32 -0.67
CA ILE A 74 13.73 -6.37 0.20
C ILE A 74 14.93 -5.66 -0.44
N LEU A 75 15.24 -5.97 -1.70
CA LEU A 75 16.37 -5.37 -2.41
C LEU A 75 16.17 -3.86 -2.61
N THR A 76 14.93 -3.43 -2.87
CA THR A 76 14.59 -2.00 -2.98
C THR A 76 14.83 -1.29 -1.65
N VAL A 77 14.40 -1.88 -0.53
CA VAL A 77 14.66 -1.31 0.80
C VAL A 77 16.15 -1.30 1.14
N LEU A 78 16.85 -2.41 0.88
CA LEU A 78 18.30 -2.50 1.13
C LEU A 78 19.11 -1.48 0.34
N LEU A 79 18.62 -1.03 -0.79
CA LEU A 79 19.26 0.02 -1.58
C LEU A 79 18.84 1.43 -1.14
N ILE A 80 17.53 1.66 -1.02
CA ILE A 80 17.00 3.01 -0.77
C ILE A 80 17.20 3.43 0.69
N PHE A 81 17.00 2.53 1.66
CA PHE A 81 17.11 2.87 3.08
C PHE A 81 18.50 3.38 3.48
N PRO A 82 19.63 2.74 3.10
CA PRO A 82 20.96 3.29 3.41
C PRO A 82 21.20 4.65 2.73
N VAL A 83 20.76 4.84 1.49
CA VAL A 83 20.90 6.12 0.79
C VAL A 83 20.10 7.20 1.50
N GLU A 84 18.86 6.92 1.87
CA GLU A 84 18.00 7.83 2.61
C GLU A 84 18.59 8.19 3.97
N TRP A 85 19.07 7.20 4.69
CA TRP A 85 19.69 7.39 6.02
C TRP A 85 20.99 8.17 5.95
N LEU A 86 21.92 7.79 5.06
CA LEU A 86 23.21 8.47 4.90
C LEU A 86 23.03 9.92 4.44
N THR A 87 22.18 10.17 3.45
CA THR A 87 21.94 11.54 2.96
C THR A 87 21.18 12.38 3.98
N GLY A 88 20.39 11.74 4.86
CA GLY A 88 19.70 12.38 5.97
C GLY A 88 20.64 12.84 7.10
N MET A 89 21.78 12.14 7.30
CA MET A 89 22.78 12.53 8.31
C MET A 89 23.41 13.90 8.03
N PHE A 90 23.49 14.29 6.75
CA PHE A 90 24.09 15.56 6.32
C PHE A 90 23.05 16.68 6.12
N HIS A 91 21.80 16.44 6.50
CA HIS A 91 20.72 17.42 6.35
C HIS A 91 20.22 17.90 7.71
N GLU A 92 20.04 19.21 7.89
CA GLU A 92 19.64 19.83 9.16
C GLU A 92 18.37 19.20 9.77
N ARG A 93 17.37 18.91 8.95
CA ARG A 93 16.12 18.25 9.39
C ARG A 93 16.25 16.73 9.46
N GLY A 94 17.40 16.17 9.06
CA GLY A 94 17.65 14.73 8.99
C GLY A 94 16.81 13.99 7.95
N TYR A 95 16.41 14.68 6.87
CA TYR A 95 15.66 14.10 5.75
C TYR A 95 16.62 13.68 4.64
N GLY A 96 16.51 12.45 4.19
CA GLY A 96 17.29 11.94 3.08
C GLY A 96 16.82 12.49 1.72
N ILE A 97 17.53 12.11 0.67
CA ILE A 97 17.32 12.67 -0.67
C ILE A 97 15.92 12.37 -1.21
N PHE A 98 15.40 11.17 -0.98
CA PHE A 98 14.06 10.79 -1.46
C PHE A 98 12.95 11.49 -0.67
N THR A 99 13.12 11.66 0.64
CA THR A 99 12.19 12.45 1.47
C THR A 99 12.18 13.91 1.07
N ARG A 100 13.36 14.50 0.76
CA ARG A 100 13.46 15.88 0.27
C ARG A 100 12.78 16.07 -1.08
N LEU A 101 12.98 15.13 -2.00
CA LEU A 101 12.30 15.14 -3.30
C LEU A 101 10.78 15.05 -3.11
N ALA A 102 10.31 14.18 -2.22
CA ALA A 102 8.90 14.05 -1.92
C ALA A 102 8.32 15.33 -1.29
N ALA A 103 9.05 15.97 -0.37
CA ALA A 103 8.66 17.23 0.24
C ALA A 103 8.59 18.36 -0.80
N TRP A 104 9.61 18.48 -1.67
CA TRP A 104 9.60 19.45 -2.75
C TRP A 104 8.41 19.26 -3.72
N LEU A 105 8.06 18.02 -4.05
CA LEU A 105 6.87 17.73 -4.85
C LEU A 105 5.58 18.08 -4.10
N ALA A 106 5.52 17.84 -2.79
CA ALA A 106 4.36 18.21 -1.98
C ALA A 106 4.17 19.73 -1.93
N ASP A 107 5.25 20.49 -1.79
CA ASP A 107 5.24 21.95 -1.83
C ASP A 107 4.80 22.47 -3.22
N LEU A 108 5.27 21.84 -4.29
CA LEU A 108 4.88 22.20 -5.67
C LEU A 108 3.38 21.98 -5.93
N ILE A 109 2.77 20.99 -5.27
CA ILE A 109 1.32 20.74 -5.36
C ILE A 109 0.53 21.82 -4.60
N GLY A 110 1.19 22.65 -3.79
CA GLY A 110 0.58 23.83 -3.15
C GLY A 110 -0.41 23.52 -2.04
N LEU A 111 -0.26 22.40 -1.34
CA LEU A 111 -1.18 22.01 -0.26
C LEU A 111 -1.02 22.86 1.01
N GLU A 112 0.02 23.69 1.12
CA GLU A 112 0.19 24.59 2.26
C GLU A 112 -0.83 25.76 2.28
N GLU A 113 -1.33 26.17 1.12
CA GLU A 113 -2.28 27.28 1.00
C GLU A 113 -3.76 26.86 0.92
N VAL A 114 -4.02 25.57 0.76
CA VAL A 114 -5.43 25.12 0.75
C VAL A 114 -5.94 25.13 2.18
N ALA A 115 -6.53 26.28 2.58
CA ALA A 115 -7.36 26.39 3.78
C ALA A 115 -8.27 25.15 3.82
N ARG A 116 -8.02 24.25 4.76
CA ARG A 116 -8.63 22.92 4.98
C ARG A 116 -10.00 22.81 4.29
N PRO A 117 -10.08 22.45 2.99
CA PRO A 117 -11.38 22.23 2.38
C PRO A 117 -11.99 21.08 3.16
N ASN A 118 -13.25 21.20 3.51
CA ASN A 118 -13.99 20.07 4.07
C ASN A 118 -13.88 18.92 3.08
N SER A 119 -12.95 18.00 3.35
CA SER A 119 -12.74 16.85 2.47
C SER A 119 -14.10 16.15 2.31
N PRO A 120 -14.59 15.93 1.09
CA PRO A 120 -15.86 15.22 0.87
C PRO A 120 -15.87 13.88 1.63
N ILE A 121 -14.70 13.23 1.74
CA ILE A 121 -14.53 12.00 2.50
C ILE A 121 -14.80 12.22 3.98
N LYS A 122 -14.27 13.32 4.57
CA LYS A 122 -14.55 13.66 5.98
C LYS A 122 -16.04 13.92 6.21
N THR A 123 -16.71 14.63 5.31
CA THR A 123 -18.14 14.89 5.41
C THR A 123 -18.97 13.62 5.34
N ILE A 124 -18.62 12.69 4.44
CA ILE A 124 -19.32 11.41 4.28
C ILE A 124 -19.06 10.48 5.49
N THR A 125 -17.86 10.49 6.04
CA THR A 125 -17.48 9.62 7.16
C THR A 125 -17.80 10.20 8.53
N ALA A 126 -18.01 11.52 8.65
CA ALA A 126 -18.29 12.19 9.92
C ALA A 126 -19.41 11.52 10.75
N PRO A 127 -20.58 11.17 10.20
CA PRO A 127 -21.64 10.53 11.00
C PRO A 127 -21.21 9.22 11.66
N VAL A 128 -20.39 8.43 10.97
CA VAL A 128 -19.88 7.14 11.50
C VAL A 128 -18.83 7.39 12.58
N VAL A 129 -17.95 8.36 12.37
CA VAL A 129 -16.91 8.74 13.34
C VAL A 129 -17.54 9.33 14.59
N ASP A 130 -18.53 10.21 14.45
CA ASP A 130 -19.25 10.84 15.57
C ASP A 130 -20.03 9.80 16.39
N ALA A 131 -20.70 8.85 15.72
CA ALA A 131 -21.37 7.74 16.39
C ALA A 131 -20.39 6.85 17.17
N ALA A 132 -19.22 6.54 16.59
CA ALA A 132 -18.20 5.75 17.26
C ALA A 132 -17.61 6.49 18.48
N ASN A 133 -17.36 7.79 18.35
CA ASN A 133 -16.88 8.63 19.46
C ASN A 133 -17.92 8.74 20.59
N TRP A 134 -19.19 8.96 20.24
CA TRP A 134 -20.28 9.00 21.19
C TRP A 134 -20.40 7.67 21.96
N LEU A 135 -20.35 6.55 21.25
CA LEU A 135 -20.41 5.22 21.85
C LEU A 135 -19.20 4.97 22.78
N GLY A 136 -18.00 5.40 22.38
CA GLY A 136 -16.80 5.32 23.19
C GLY A 136 -16.93 6.12 24.49
N ALA A 137 -17.42 7.34 24.40
CA ALA A 137 -17.62 8.20 25.56
C ALA A 137 -18.72 7.68 26.49
N ALA A 138 -19.77 7.06 25.95
CA ALA A 138 -20.89 6.53 26.73
C ALA A 138 -20.56 5.22 27.49
N LEU A 139 -19.71 4.37 26.90
CA LEU A 139 -19.45 3.03 27.43
C LEU A 139 -18.14 2.88 28.19
N MET A 140 -17.17 3.79 27.97
CA MET A 140 -15.84 3.65 28.54
C MET A 140 -15.57 4.67 29.67
N PRO A 141 -14.98 4.23 30.79
CA PRO A 141 -14.77 5.08 31.96
C PRO A 141 -13.60 6.07 31.80
N THR A 142 -12.74 5.87 30.83
CA THR A 142 -11.58 6.74 30.56
C THR A 142 -11.45 7.11 29.09
N THR A 143 -10.88 8.28 28.81
CA THR A 143 -10.62 8.74 27.44
C THR A 143 -9.69 7.80 26.66
N ALA A 144 -8.73 7.17 27.33
CA ALA A 144 -7.85 6.18 26.71
C ALA A 144 -8.60 4.91 26.29
N ALA A 145 -9.49 4.38 27.15
CA ALA A 145 -10.32 3.23 26.84
C ALA A 145 -11.33 3.52 25.72
N ALA A 146 -11.93 4.72 25.73
CA ALA A 146 -12.80 5.20 24.66
C ALA A 146 -12.03 5.28 23.33
N GLY A 147 -10.83 5.85 23.33
CA GLY A 147 -9.97 5.91 22.15
C GLY A 147 -9.61 4.52 21.58
N LEU A 148 -9.27 3.55 22.44
CA LEU A 148 -9.00 2.17 22.03
C LEU A 148 -10.26 1.49 21.45
N MET A 149 -11.42 1.73 22.02
CA MET A 149 -12.68 1.21 21.50
C MET A 149 -13.00 1.79 20.12
N VAL A 150 -12.87 3.11 19.95
CA VAL A 150 -13.08 3.78 18.65
C VAL A 150 -12.09 3.26 17.59
N ALA A 151 -10.81 3.08 17.97
CA ALA A 151 -9.81 2.48 17.10
C ALA A 151 -10.18 1.03 16.70
N GLY A 152 -10.68 0.24 17.64
CA GLY A 152 -11.17 -1.12 17.38
C GLY A 152 -12.36 -1.15 16.43
N ILE A 153 -13.35 -0.27 16.64
CA ILE A 153 -14.49 -0.12 15.73
C ILE A 153 -14.02 0.30 14.34
N GLY A 154 -13.13 1.29 14.25
CA GLY A 154 -12.56 1.74 12.97
C GLY A 154 -11.84 0.61 12.22
N LEU A 155 -11.08 -0.19 12.94
CA LEU A 155 -10.38 -1.36 12.38
C LEU A 155 -11.39 -2.41 11.87
N LEU A 156 -12.42 -2.72 12.63
CA LEU A 156 -13.48 -3.66 12.21
C LEU A 156 -14.23 -3.17 10.99
N LEU A 157 -14.62 -1.91 10.95
CA LEU A 157 -15.28 -1.29 9.78
C LEU A 157 -14.39 -1.30 8.56
N MET A 158 -13.10 -1.04 8.72
CA MET A 158 -12.12 -1.11 7.64
C MET A 158 -12.01 -2.53 7.09
N PHE A 159 -11.88 -3.55 7.95
CA PHE A 159 -11.85 -4.94 7.49
C PHE A 159 -13.18 -5.36 6.83
N ALA A 160 -14.32 -4.97 7.38
CA ALA A 160 -15.61 -5.24 6.79
C ALA A 160 -15.75 -4.58 5.41
N ALA A 161 -15.34 -3.32 5.26
CA ALA A 161 -15.32 -2.62 3.99
C ALA A 161 -14.39 -3.28 2.96
N LEU A 162 -13.19 -3.72 3.38
CA LEU A 162 -12.27 -4.46 2.51
C LEU A 162 -12.87 -5.78 2.04
N VAL A 163 -13.45 -6.57 2.95
CA VAL A 163 -14.10 -7.84 2.59
C VAL A 163 -15.27 -7.61 1.63
N PHE A 164 -16.13 -6.63 1.93
CA PHE A 164 -17.25 -6.27 1.07
C PHE A 164 -16.79 -5.82 -0.32
N MET A 165 -15.78 -4.95 -0.39
CA MET A 165 -15.19 -4.50 -1.64
C MET A 165 -14.62 -5.67 -2.45
N VAL A 166 -13.86 -6.56 -1.80
CA VAL A 166 -13.27 -7.75 -2.46
C VAL A 166 -14.34 -8.69 -3.00
N GLN A 167 -15.41 -8.94 -2.23
CA GLN A 167 -16.50 -9.80 -2.67
C GLN A 167 -17.22 -9.23 -3.90
N ASN A 168 -17.48 -7.92 -3.92
CA ASN A 168 -18.13 -7.26 -5.05
C ASN A 168 -17.21 -7.18 -6.28
N LEU A 169 -15.92 -6.87 -6.09
CA LEU A 169 -14.96 -6.81 -7.18
C LEU A 169 -14.60 -8.18 -7.74
N ARG A 170 -14.53 -9.24 -6.91
CA ARG A 170 -14.30 -10.62 -7.39
C ARG A 170 -15.31 -11.02 -8.45
N GLY A 171 -16.60 -10.75 -8.22
CA GLY A 171 -17.65 -11.10 -9.18
C GLY A 171 -17.55 -10.34 -10.50
N ALA A 172 -17.13 -9.08 -10.47
CA ALA A 172 -16.98 -8.23 -11.65
C ALA A 172 -15.65 -8.49 -12.37
N LEU A 173 -14.54 -8.56 -11.63
CA LEU A 173 -13.20 -8.73 -12.20
C LEU A 173 -12.99 -10.12 -12.80
N LEU A 174 -13.34 -11.20 -12.10
CA LEU A 174 -13.06 -12.56 -12.58
C LEU A 174 -13.78 -12.86 -13.89
N ARG A 175 -15.02 -12.34 -14.08
CA ARG A 175 -15.77 -12.53 -15.32
C ARG A 175 -15.18 -11.76 -16.51
N HIS A 176 -14.56 -10.60 -16.29
CA HIS A 176 -13.97 -9.78 -17.36
C HIS A 176 -12.48 -10.06 -17.55
N MET A 177 -11.80 -10.56 -16.53
CA MET A 177 -10.35 -10.76 -16.55
C MET A 177 -9.92 -12.02 -17.31
N ASP A 178 -10.72 -13.09 -17.39
CA ASP A 178 -10.33 -14.31 -18.12
C ASP A 178 -10.04 -14.03 -19.61
N GLY A 179 -10.78 -13.16 -20.26
CA GLY A 179 -10.52 -12.74 -21.63
C GLY A 179 -9.34 -11.76 -21.76
N LEU A 180 -9.27 -10.77 -20.88
CA LEU A 180 -8.21 -9.76 -20.86
C LEU A 180 -6.86 -10.37 -20.44
N PHE A 181 -6.84 -11.27 -19.44
CA PHE A 181 -5.64 -11.95 -18.97
C PHE A 181 -4.96 -12.78 -20.06
N ARG A 182 -5.71 -13.58 -20.82
CA ARG A 182 -5.17 -14.46 -21.85
C ARG A 182 -4.66 -13.72 -23.09
N THR A 183 -5.33 -12.66 -23.52
CA THR A 183 -5.07 -12.03 -24.82
C THR A 183 -4.18 -10.80 -24.72
N TYR A 184 -4.27 -10.00 -23.68
CA TYR A 184 -3.58 -8.71 -23.56
C TYR A 184 -2.35 -8.72 -22.65
N PHE A 185 -2.41 -9.46 -21.54
CA PHE A 185 -1.47 -9.39 -20.43
C PHE A 185 -0.05 -9.85 -20.74
N PHE A 186 0.09 -10.86 -21.59
CA PHE A 186 1.32 -11.65 -21.63
C PHE A 186 2.22 -11.34 -22.82
N ARG A 187 1.94 -10.29 -23.58
CA ARG A 187 2.76 -9.95 -24.75
C ARG A 187 3.98 -9.08 -24.43
N ALA A 188 3.94 -8.24 -23.39
CA ALA A 188 5.04 -7.33 -23.03
C ALA A 188 5.13 -7.11 -21.52
N ASP A 189 6.34 -6.82 -20.99
CA ASP A 189 6.58 -6.56 -19.58
C ASP A 189 5.84 -5.29 -19.12
N ALA A 190 5.87 -4.23 -19.94
CA ALA A 190 5.16 -2.98 -19.68
C ALA A 190 3.63 -3.18 -19.54
N ARG A 191 3.04 -4.11 -20.31
CA ARG A 191 1.61 -4.42 -20.17
C ARG A 191 1.33 -5.13 -18.87
N ALA A 192 2.14 -6.12 -18.48
CA ALA A 192 2.00 -6.81 -17.20
C ALA A 192 2.08 -5.81 -16.04
N TYR A 193 3.02 -4.86 -16.10
CA TYR A 193 3.15 -3.77 -15.15
C TYR A 193 1.87 -2.89 -15.08
N GLY A 194 1.43 -2.37 -16.22
CA GLY A 194 0.23 -1.53 -16.30
C GLY A 194 -1.01 -2.21 -15.74
N VAL A 195 -1.14 -3.50 -16.00
CA VAL A 195 -2.27 -4.25 -15.45
C VAL A 195 -2.10 -4.51 -13.95
N GLY A 196 -0.89 -4.75 -13.45
CA GLY A 196 -0.62 -4.76 -12.01
C GLY A 196 -1.08 -3.48 -11.33
N VAL A 197 -0.73 -2.31 -11.91
CA VAL A 197 -1.19 -1.00 -11.43
C VAL A 197 -2.71 -0.93 -11.42
N ILE A 198 -3.35 -1.12 -12.57
CA ILE A 198 -4.81 -0.97 -12.73
C ILE A 198 -5.56 -1.93 -11.82
N SER A 199 -5.15 -3.21 -11.78
CA SER A 199 -5.79 -4.20 -10.92
C SER A 199 -5.72 -3.81 -9.44
N THR A 200 -4.56 -3.30 -8.99
CA THR A 200 -4.40 -2.90 -7.59
C THR A 200 -5.16 -1.61 -7.26
N VAL A 201 -5.19 -0.64 -8.18
CA VAL A 201 -6.01 0.58 -8.03
C VAL A 201 -7.48 0.23 -7.90
N LEU A 202 -7.98 -0.69 -8.71
CA LEU A 202 -9.39 -1.11 -8.66
C LEU A 202 -9.71 -1.94 -7.40
N VAL A 203 -8.81 -2.87 -7.03
CA VAL A 203 -9.01 -3.76 -5.86
C VAL A 203 -8.64 -3.05 -4.55
N GLN A 204 -7.86 -1.97 -4.60
CA GLN A 204 -7.30 -1.26 -3.44
C GLN A 204 -6.48 -2.16 -2.50
N SER A 205 -5.95 -3.27 -3.03
CA SER A 205 -5.17 -4.24 -2.26
C SER A 205 -4.15 -4.95 -3.15
N SER A 206 -2.87 -4.63 -2.97
CA SER A 206 -1.78 -5.33 -3.65
C SER A 206 -1.63 -6.77 -3.16
N SER A 207 -1.94 -7.05 -1.88
CA SER A 207 -1.90 -8.41 -1.35
C SER A 207 -2.87 -9.34 -2.08
N ILE A 208 -4.09 -8.87 -2.37
CA ILE A 208 -5.08 -9.66 -3.13
C ILE A 208 -4.63 -9.82 -4.58
N THR A 209 -4.20 -8.72 -5.20
CA THR A 209 -3.75 -8.70 -6.59
C THR A 209 -2.54 -9.63 -6.80
N SER A 210 -1.54 -9.55 -5.92
CA SER A 210 -0.35 -10.41 -5.99
C SER A 210 -0.66 -11.86 -5.64
N SER A 211 -1.53 -12.11 -4.64
CA SER A 211 -1.95 -13.47 -4.26
C SER A 211 -2.66 -14.19 -5.39
N LEU A 212 -3.40 -13.48 -6.25
CA LEU A 212 -4.02 -14.07 -7.43
C LEU A 212 -2.99 -14.51 -8.47
N MET A 213 -1.88 -13.76 -8.62
CA MET A 213 -0.83 -14.07 -9.60
C MET A 213 -0.04 -15.33 -9.23
N VAL A 214 0.15 -15.60 -7.93
CA VAL A 214 0.93 -16.75 -7.43
C VAL A 214 0.39 -18.11 -7.91
N PRO A 215 -0.90 -18.47 -7.73
CA PRO A 215 -1.43 -19.74 -8.24
C PRO A 215 -1.50 -19.78 -9.78
N LEU A 216 -1.71 -18.64 -10.46
CA LEU A 216 -1.69 -18.60 -11.93
C LEU A 216 -0.29 -18.91 -12.48
N ALA A 217 0.76 -18.42 -11.83
CA ALA A 217 2.13 -18.79 -12.14
C ALA A 217 2.38 -20.27 -11.84
N GLY A 218 1.89 -20.78 -10.72
CA GLY A 218 1.97 -22.20 -10.35
C GLY A 218 1.33 -23.13 -11.37
N ALA A 219 0.13 -22.82 -11.81
CA ALA A 219 -0.59 -23.56 -12.84
C ALA A 219 0.05 -23.44 -14.25
N GLY A 220 1.02 -22.54 -14.42
CA GLY A 220 1.69 -22.31 -15.70
C GLY A 220 0.88 -21.47 -16.69
N VAL A 221 -0.20 -20.86 -16.23
CA VAL A 221 -1.02 -19.92 -17.03
C VAL A 221 -0.21 -18.66 -17.34
N VAL A 222 0.60 -18.23 -16.37
CA VAL A 222 1.47 -17.04 -16.48
C VAL A 222 2.93 -17.48 -16.51
N ARG A 223 3.70 -16.88 -17.43
CA ARG A 223 5.16 -17.04 -17.47
C ARG A 223 5.79 -16.27 -16.29
N LEU A 224 6.72 -16.90 -15.56
CA LEU A 224 7.40 -16.29 -14.41
C LEU A 224 8.03 -14.92 -14.75
N ARG A 225 8.59 -14.75 -15.96
CA ARG A 225 9.12 -13.48 -16.42
C ARG A 225 8.09 -12.33 -16.33
N ARG A 226 6.79 -12.60 -16.48
CA ARG A 226 5.72 -11.58 -16.44
C ARG A 226 5.22 -11.30 -15.03
N VAL A 227 5.55 -12.17 -14.08
CA VAL A 227 5.13 -12.03 -12.69
C VAL A 227 5.80 -10.81 -12.04
N LEU A 228 7.10 -10.65 -12.23
CA LEU A 228 7.84 -9.53 -11.61
C LEU A 228 7.31 -8.16 -12.03
N PRO A 229 7.20 -7.82 -13.34
CA PRO A 229 6.60 -6.55 -13.76
C PRO A 229 5.19 -6.33 -13.21
N PHE A 230 4.36 -7.38 -13.19
CA PHE A 230 3.02 -7.30 -12.60
C PHE A 230 3.06 -6.95 -11.11
N MET A 231 3.95 -7.59 -10.33
CA MET A 231 4.11 -7.32 -8.90
C MET A 231 4.61 -5.89 -8.63
N MET A 232 5.57 -5.42 -9.45
CA MET A 232 6.05 -4.03 -9.41
C MET A 232 4.90 -3.04 -9.66
N GLY A 233 4.07 -3.32 -10.67
CA GLY A 233 2.88 -2.54 -10.96
C GLY A 233 1.86 -2.57 -9.81
N ALA A 234 1.64 -3.74 -9.21
CA ALA A 234 0.75 -3.87 -8.05
C ALA A 234 1.23 -3.03 -6.85
N ASN A 235 2.53 -2.97 -6.62
CA ASN A 235 3.11 -2.11 -5.58
C ASN A 235 2.87 -0.63 -5.88
N LEU A 236 3.11 -0.19 -7.12
CA LEU A 236 2.81 1.19 -7.52
C LEU A 236 1.31 1.50 -7.36
N GLY A 237 0.42 0.58 -7.76
CA GLY A 237 -1.02 0.74 -7.58
C GLY A 237 -1.45 0.98 -6.13
N THR A 238 -0.72 0.42 -5.16
CA THR A 238 -0.97 0.65 -3.72
C THR A 238 -0.73 2.10 -3.31
N THR A 239 0.16 2.82 -3.99
CA THR A 239 0.47 4.21 -3.64
C THR A 239 -0.72 5.14 -3.84
N VAL A 240 -1.67 4.78 -4.70
CA VAL A 240 -2.92 5.54 -4.89
C VAL A 240 -3.72 5.60 -3.59
N THR A 241 -3.75 4.52 -2.80
CA THR A 241 -4.41 4.51 -1.48
C THR A 241 -3.75 5.49 -0.51
N SER A 242 -2.41 5.56 -0.53
CA SER A 242 -1.65 6.51 0.30
C SER A 242 -1.91 7.96 -0.12
N LEU A 243 -1.97 8.22 -1.43
CA LEU A 243 -2.30 9.55 -1.97
C LEU A 243 -3.73 9.96 -1.58
N LEU A 244 -4.71 9.05 -1.69
CA LEU A 244 -6.08 9.30 -1.25
C LEU A 244 -6.16 9.57 0.25
N ALA A 245 -5.39 8.87 1.08
CA ALA A 245 -5.31 9.13 2.51
C ALA A 245 -4.71 10.51 2.80
N ALA A 246 -3.70 10.94 2.04
CA ALA A 246 -3.09 12.26 2.17
C ALA A 246 -4.05 13.38 1.76
N THR A 247 -4.84 13.20 0.68
CA THR A 247 -5.85 14.19 0.28
C THR A 247 -7.01 14.29 1.28
N ALA A 248 -7.34 13.19 1.96
CA ALA A 248 -8.34 13.22 3.04
C ALA A 248 -7.85 14.01 4.27
N ASN A 249 -6.54 14.14 4.43
CA ASN A 249 -5.90 14.90 5.50
C ASN A 249 -4.81 15.81 4.90
N PRO A 250 -5.18 16.94 4.27
CA PRO A 250 -4.31 17.76 3.45
C PRO A 250 -3.30 18.54 4.30
N ILE A 251 -2.28 17.85 4.77
CA ILE A 251 -1.12 18.41 5.47
C ILE A 251 0.11 18.05 4.64
N ALA A 252 1.02 19.00 4.42
CA ALA A 252 2.23 18.81 3.63
C ALA A 252 3.03 17.56 4.02
N ALA A 253 3.14 17.28 5.33
CA ALA A 253 3.83 16.10 5.83
C ALA A 253 3.14 14.78 5.41
N ALA A 254 1.80 14.71 5.42
CA ALA A 254 1.06 13.52 4.97
C ALA A 254 1.24 13.29 3.47
N MET A 255 1.20 14.36 2.67
CA MET A 255 1.46 14.28 1.23
C MET A 255 2.92 13.89 0.94
N THR A 256 3.88 14.41 1.71
CA THR A 256 5.30 14.01 1.61
C THR A 256 5.46 12.50 1.78
N VAL A 257 4.82 11.90 2.79
CA VAL A 257 4.87 10.44 3.02
C VAL A 257 4.23 9.67 1.87
N ALA A 258 3.09 10.13 1.36
CA ALA A 258 2.42 9.50 0.23
C ALA A 258 3.24 9.58 -1.06
N LEU A 259 3.85 10.73 -1.35
CA LEU A 259 4.74 10.94 -2.49
C LEU A 259 6.05 10.15 -2.33
N PHE A 260 6.60 10.06 -1.11
CA PHE A 260 7.74 9.18 -0.86
C PHE A 260 7.41 7.73 -1.23
N HIS A 261 6.22 7.25 -0.88
CA HIS A 261 5.78 5.89 -1.25
C HIS A 261 5.73 5.70 -2.78
N VAL A 262 5.27 6.70 -3.53
CA VAL A 262 5.32 6.70 -5.01
C VAL A 262 6.75 6.63 -5.52
N ILE A 263 7.61 7.54 -5.05
CA ILE A 263 9.02 7.63 -5.45
C ILE A 263 9.76 6.34 -5.15
N PHE A 264 9.55 5.76 -3.96
CA PHE A 264 10.13 4.48 -3.55
C PHE A 264 9.80 3.36 -4.54
N ASN A 265 8.52 3.19 -4.90
CA ASN A 265 8.11 2.14 -5.82
C ASN A 265 8.55 2.41 -7.27
N LEU A 266 8.55 3.67 -7.73
CA LEU A 266 9.06 4.03 -9.05
C LEU A 266 10.56 3.82 -9.16
N THR A 267 11.33 4.20 -8.13
CA THR A 267 12.78 3.99 -8.08
C THR A 267 13.11 2.50 -8.08
N GLY A 268 12.43 1.71 -7.25
CA GLY A 268 12.59 0.26 -7.25
C GLY A 268 12.26 -0.35 -8.61
N THR A 269 11.17 0.11 -9.24
CA THR A 269 10.80 -0.34 -10.59
C THR A 269 11.88 0.03 -11.62
N ALA A 270 12.39 1.27 -11.59
CA ALA A 270 13.40 1.72 -12.55
C ALA A 270 14.73 0.94 -12.43
N ILE A 271 15.12 0.57 -11.20
CA ILE A 271 16.38 -0.15 -10.95
C ILE A 271 16.25 -1.65 -11.31
N TRP A 272 15.14 -2.26 -10.93
CA TRP A 272 14.93 -3.71 -11.06
C TRP A 272 14.08 -4.09 -12.27
N TRP A 273 13.87 -3.17 -13.22
CA TRP A 273 13.11 -3.46 -14.45
C TRP A 273 13.73 -4.64 -15.21
N PRO A 274 12.96 -5.68 -15.58
CA PRO A 274 13.46 -6.88 -16.23
C PRO A 274 13.93 -6.65 -17.67
#